data_430baa0b7859c9a300dccb43311a1187
#
_entry.id   430baa0b7859c9a300dccb43311a1187
#
_cell.length_a   1.000
_cell.length_b   1.000
_cell.length_c   1.000
_cell.angle_alpha   90.00
_cell.angle_beta   90.00
_cell.angle_gamma   90.00
#
_symmetry.space_group_name_H-M   'P 1'
#
loop_
_entity.id
_entity.type
_entity.pdbx_description
1 polymer ?
#
loop_
_entity_poly.entity_id
_entity_poly.type
_entity_poly.pdbx_seq_one_letter_code
_entity_poly.pdbx_strand_id
1 'polypeptide(L)'
;ILIVDDNADIRNIINELIIDAGYKTRIAANYNQALAEIDKKLPDVALLDVKLDKGDNDGIELLSHIKTKNKDVPVIIISGHANIEMAVKSLHHGAFEFIEKPFDQERLLNFVGRAVENFNLKKQNREYESKLFSSYELIGDSKNTINIIDQIKKISLTESRVFINGPSGSGKELIARKIHKNSSRNKN
;
A
#
# COMPACT_ATOMS: atom_id res chain seq x y z
N ILE A 1 -10.33 -9.05 -1.18
CA ILE A 1 -9.22 -9.83 -0.64
C ILE A 1 -8.76 -10.83 -1.70
N LEU A 2 -7.45 -11.02 -1.90
CA LEU A 2 -6.87 -12.05 -2.75
C LEU A 2 -6.41 -13.22 -1.87
N ILE A 3 -6.81 -14.45 -2.22
CA ILE A 3 -6.43 -15.68 -1.53
C ILE A 3 -5.65 -16.54 -2.51
N VAL A 4 -4.43 -16.93 -2.12
CA VAL A 4 -3.52 -17.75 -2.94
C VAL A 4 -3.07 -18.95 -2.13
N ASP A 5 -3.44 -20.13 -2.59
CA ASP A 5 -3.09 -21.41 -1.97
C ASP A 5 -3.19 -22.50 -3.06
N ASP A 6 -2.24 -23.40 -3.18
CA ASP A 6 -2.27 -24.48 -4.16
C ASP A 6 -3.25 -25.60 -3.76
N ASN A 7 -3.46 -25.78 -2.45
CA ASN A 7 -4.42 -26.73 -1.91
C ASN A 7 -5.86 -26.20 -2.08
N ALA A 8 -6.66 -26.90 -2.90
CA ALA A 8 -8.03 -26.50 -3.21
C ALA A 8 -8.95 -26.49 -1.96
N ASP A 9 -8.79 -27.42 -1.05
CA ASP A 9 -9.64 -27.52 0.14
C ASP A 9 -9.38 -26.34 1.11
N ILE A 10 -8.10 -26.07 1.36
CA ILE A 10 -7.69 -24.92 2.21
C ILE A 10 -8.14 -23.62 1.60
N ARG A 11 -7.92 -23.44 0.28
CA ARG A 11 -8.32 -22.25 -0.46
C ARG A 11 -9.84 -22.03 -0.39
N ASN A 12 -10.64 -23.09 -0.54
CA ASN A 12 -12.10 -23.01 -0.44
C ASN A 12 -12.57 -22.68 0.98
N ILE A 13 -12.01 -23.33 2.00
CA ILE A 13 -12.33 -23.04 3.41
C ILE A 13 -12.05 -21.59 3.74
N ILE A 14 -10.88 -21.07 3.38
CA ILE A 14 -10.52 -19.66 3.61
C ILE A 14 -11.48 -18.74 2.84
N ASN A 15 -11.80 -19.08 1.60
CA ASN A 15 -12.68 -18.29 0.75
C ASN A 15 -14.09 -18.17 1.34
N GLU A 16 -14.69 -19.29 1.75
CA GLU A 16 -16.01 -19.32 2.39
C GLU A 16 -16.01 -18.50 3.68
N LEU A 17 -15.03 -18.72 4.54
CA LEU A 17 -14.88 -18.00 5.80
C LEU A 17 -14.82 -16.47 5.61
N ILE A 18 -14.09 -16.01 4.60
CA ILE A 18 -13.93 -14.58 4.32
C ILE A 18 -15.18 -14.00 3.66
N ILE A 19 -15.89 -14.76 2.83
CA ILE A 19 -17.18 -14.36 2.25
C ILE A 19 -18.24 -14.24 3.35
N ASP A 20 -18.32 -15.20 4.26
CA ASP A 20 -19.24 -15.19 5.38
C ASP A 20 -19.00 -14.01 6.34
N ALA A 21 -17.74 -13.58 6.46
CA ALA A 21 -17.40 -12.35 7.17
C ALA A 21 -17.73 -11.04 6.38
N GLY A 22 -18.35 -11.13 5.20
CA GLY A 22 -18.82 -9.99 4.41
C GLY A 22 -17.80 -9.40 3.44
N TYR A 23 -16.67 -10.04 3.21
CA TYR A 23 -15.65 -9.54 2.30
C TYR A 23 -15.78 -10.14 0.90
N LYS A 24 -15.39 -9.36 -0.13
CA LYS A 24 -15.27 -9.85 -1.51
C LYS A 24 -13.91 -10.48 -1.70
N THR A 25 -13.90 -11.65 -2.34
CA THR A 25 -12.70 -12.45 -2.56
C THR A 25 -12.37 -12.60 -4.04
N ARG A 26 -11.10 -12.85 -4.32
CA ARG A 26 -10.56 -13.44 -5.55
C ARG A 26 -9.61 -14.55 -5.13
N ILE A 27 -9.59 -15.63 -5.87
CA ILE A 27 -8.79 -16.80 -5.57
C ILE A 27 -7.79 -17.07 -6.69
N ALA A 28 -6.63 -17.61 -6.33
CA ALA A 28 -5.64 -18.10 -7.27
C ALA A 28 -5.05 -19.42 -6.73
N ALA A 29 -4.86 -20.38 -7.61
CA ALA A 29 -4.40 -21.72 -7.25
C ALA A 29 -2.88 -21.92 -7.42
N ASN A 30 -2.19 -20.96 -8.03
CA ASN A 30 -0.76 -21.05 -8.31
C ASN A 30 -0.13 -19.68 -8.48
N TYR A 31 1.19 -19.65 -8.56
CA TYR A 31 1.97 -18.42 -8.70
C TYR A 31 1.55 -17.56 -9.89
N ASN A 32 1.39 -18.17 -11.08
CA ASN A 32 1.09 -17.41 -12.30
C ASN A 32 -0.31 -16.80 -12.28
N GLN A 33 -1.31 -17.53 -11.75
CA GLN A 33 -2.66 -17.01 -11.56
C GLN A 33 -2.66 -15.85 -10.55
N ALA A 34 -1.93 -16.00 -9.44
CA ALA A 34 -1.80 -14.95 -8.42
C ALA A 34 -1.19 -13.69 -9.03
N LEU A 35 -0.10 -13.83 -9.79
CA LEU A 35 0.56 -12.72 -10.46
C LEU A 35 -0.40 -12.00 -11.44
N ALA A 36 -1.12 -12.75 -12.26
CA ALA A 36 -2.11 -12.21 -13.20
C ALA A 36 -3.23 -11.43 -12.46
N GLU A 37 -3.73 -11.97 -11.35
CA GLU A 37 -4.76 -11.30 -10.55
C GLU A 37 -4.24 -10.03 -9.85
N ILE A 38 -3.00 -10.02 -9.39
CA ILE A 38 -2.33 -8.84 -8.81
C ILE A 38 -2.12 -7.76 -9.87
N ASP A 39 -1.69 -8.15 -11.08
CA ASP A 39 -1.42 -7.22 -12.18
C ASP A 39 -2.72 -6.63 -12.76
N LYS A 40 -3.77 -7.42 -12.83
CA LYS A 40 -5.09 -6.95 -13.24
C LYS A 40 -5.67 -5.92 -12.28
N LYS A 41 -5.57 -6.17 -10.98
CA LYS A 41 -6.02 -5.25 -9.94
C LYS A 41 -5.34 -5.59 -8.62
N LEU A 42 -4.66 -4.63 -8.01
CA LEU A 42 -4.11 -4.79 -6.66
C LEU A 42 -5.22 -5.12 -5.66
N PRO A 43 -5.01 -6.10 -4.78
CA PRO A 43 -5.95 -6.39 -3.69
C PRO A 43 -5.82 -5.36 -2.57
N ASP A 44 -6.90 -5.19 -1.79
CA ASP A 44 -6.85 -4.39 -0.55
C ASP A 44 -6.13 -5.16 0.57
N VAL A 45 -6.22 -6.49 0.56
CA VAL A 45 -5.52 -7.44 1.45
C VAL A 45 -5.19 -8.68 0.65
N ALA A 46 -4.04 -9.30 0.89
CA ALA A 46 -3.66 -10.59 0.32
C ALA A 46 -3.35 -11.63 1.42
N LEU A 47 -3.85 -12.85 1.19
CA LEU A 47 -3.50 -14.06 1.94
C LEU A 47 -2.72 -14.97 1.00
N LEU A 48 -1.46 -15.24 1.31
CA LEU A 48 -0.57 -15.97 0.42
C LEU A 48 0.01 -17.19 1.13
N ASP A 49 -0.15 -18.36 0.54
CA ASP A 49 0.67 -19.50 0.94
C ASP A 49 2.13 -19.25 0.56
N VAL A 50 3.04 -19.64 1.41
CA VAL A 50 4.49 -19.55 1.16
C VAL A 50 4.88 -20.42 0.00
N LYS A 51 4.40 -21.67 -0.01
CA LYS A 51 4.80 -22.69 -0.97
C LYS A 51 3.68 -22.92 -1.97
N LEU A 52 3.95 -22.63 -3.23
CA LEU A 52 3.08 -22.88 -4.36
C LEU A 52 3.76 -23.83 -5.36
N ASP A 53 3.25 -23.86 -6.56
CA ASP A 53 3.66 -24.77 -7.63
C ASP A 53 5.05 -24.50 -8.23
N LYS A 54 5.60 -23.30 -8.09
CA LYS A 54 6.87 -22.89 -8.71
C LYS A 54 8.07 -23.14 -7.80
N GLY A 55 7.92 -22.93 -6.49
CA GLY A 55 9.01 -23.09 -5.54
C GLY A 55 8.66 -22.86 -4.08
N ASP A 56 9.68 -23.01 -3.23
CA ASP A 56 9.50 -22.97 -1.76
C ASP A 56 9.29 -21.55 -1.17
N ASN A 57 9.43 -20.49 -1.98
CA ASN A 57 9.33 -19.10 -1.53
C ASN A 57 8.37 -18.26 -2.38
N ASP A 58 7.51 -18.89 -3.16
CA ASP A 58 6.61 -18.22 -4.10
C ASP A 58 5.76 -17.13 -3.46
N GLY A 59 5.21 -17.40 -2.28
CA GLY A 59 4.43 -16.43 -1.52
C GLY A 59 5.25 -15.21 -1.09
N ILE A 60 6.54 -15.36 -0.81
CA ILE A 60 7.45 -14.24 -0.48
C ILE A 60 7.79 -13.42 -1.73
N GLU A 61 7.93 -14.06 -2.89
CA GLU A 61 8.10 -13.35 -4.16
C GLU A 61 6.85 -12.53 -4.51
N LEU A 62 5.65 -13.12 -4.36
CA LEU A 62 4.38 -12.41 -4.55
C LEU A 62 4.20 -11.26 -3.55
N LEU A 63 4.56 -11.46 -2.27
CA LEU A 63 4.61 -10.40 -1.27
C LEU A 63 5.48 -9.23 -1.74
N SER A 64 6.70 -9.51 -2.17
CA SER A 64 7.65 -8.51 -2.67
C SER A 64 7.09 -7.78 -3.90
N HIS A 65 6.44 -8.49 -4.82
CA HIS A 65 5.79 -7.92 -5.99
C HIS A 65 4.63 -6.98 -5.61
N ILE A 66 3.77 -7.37 -4.66
CA ILE A 66 2.71 -6.50 -4.14
C ILE A 66 3.31 -5.24 -3.51
N LYS A 67 4.37 -5.38 -2.69
CA LYS A 67 5.00 -4.27 -1.97
C LYS A 67 5.72 -3.28 -2.88
N THR A 68 6.25 -3.72 -4.01
CA THR A 68 6.80 -2.81 -5.04
C THR A 68 5.72 -1.96 -5.69
N LYS A 69 4.52 -2.51 -5.91
CA LYS A 69 3.39 -1.77 -6.49
C LYS A 69 2.73 -0.84 -5.47
N ASN A 70 2.50 -1.33 -4.26
CA ASN A 70 1.92 -0.55 -3.16
C ASN A 70 2.35 -1.11 -1.81
N LYS A 71 3.19 -0.36 -1.09
CA LYS A 71 3.72 -0.73 0.23
C LYS A 71 2.65 -0.87 1.31
N ASP A 72 1.49 -0.24 1.11
CA ASP A 72 0.44 -0.20 2.14
C ASP A 72 -0.54 -1.36 2.05
N VAL A 73 -0.52 -2.16 1.00
CA VAL A 73 -1.32 -3.38 0.92
C VAL A 73 -0.83 -4.36 1.99
N PRO A 74 -1.64 -4.71 2.99
CA PRO A 74 -1.27 -5.72 3.98
C PRO A 74 -1.30 -7.10 3.33
N VAL A 75 -0.26 -7.86 3.60
CA VAL A 75 -0.11 -9.24 3.14
C VAL A 75 0.04 -10.14 4.34
N ILE A 76 -0.82 -11.12 4.47
CA ILE A 76 -0.76 -12.18 5.48
C ILE A 76 -0.17 -13.41 4.81
N ILE A 77 0.92 -13.91 5.36
CA ILE A 77 1.56 -15.14 4.89
C ILE A 77 0.99 -16.32 5.68
N ILE A 78 0.63 -17.39 4.99
CA ILE A 78 0.14 -18.65 5.60
C ILE A 78 1.12 -19.75 5.21
N SER A 79 1.51 -20.63 6.13
CA SER A 79 2.49 -21.70 5.85
C SER A 79 2.20 -22.98 6.60
N GLY A 80 2.29 -24.11 5.92
CA GLY A 80 2.22 -25.44 6.55
C GLY A 80 3.55 -25.92 7.17
N HIS A 81 4.66 -25.24 6.86
CA HIS A 81 5.98 -25.54 7.40
C HIS A 81 6.56 -24.27 8.01
N ALA A 82 5.99 -23.85 9.13
CA ALA A 82 6.46 -22.67 9.82
C ALA A 82 7.72 -23.02 10.63
N ASN A 83 8.83 -22.38 10.28
CA ASN A 83 9.93 -22.21 11.20
C ASN A 83 10.08 -20.72 11.55
N ILE A 84 10.70 -20.44 12.66
CA ILE A 84 10.91 -19.06 13.15
C ILE A 84 11.63 -18.22 12.09
N GLU A 85 12.56 -18.81 11.36
CA GLU A 85 13.34 -18.15 10.32
C GLU A 85 12.45 -17.67 9.16
N MET A 86 11.50 -18.48 8.69
CA MET A 86 10.55 -18.13 7.62
C MET A 86 9.59 -17.02 8.07
N ALA A 87 9.10 -17.08 9.30
CA ALA A 87 8.25 -16.03 9.86
C ALA A 87 8.99 -14.69 9.93
N VAL A 88 10.21 -14.69 10.48
CA VAL A 88 11.07 -13.50 10.55
C VAL A 88 11.39 -12.96 9.17
N LYS A 89 11.75 -13.82 8.21
CA LYS A 89 12.01 -13.43 6.82
C LYS A 89 10.79 -12.77 6.18
N SER A 90 9.60 -13.35 6.36
CA SER A 90 8.36 -12.80 5.81
C SER A 90 8.06 -11.40 6.37
N LEU A 91 8.21 -11.21 7.68
CA LEU A 91 8.02 -9.91 8.32
C LEU A 91 9.06 -8.88 7.84
N HIS A 92 10.32 -9.26 7.68
CA HIS A 92 11.35 -8.39 7.10
C HIS A 92 11.04 -7.96 5.65
N HIS A 93 10.37 -8.80 4.86
CA HIS A 93 9.88 -8.46 3.52
C HIS A 93 8.59 -7.61 3.56
N GLY A 94 8.11 -7.25 4.75
CA GLY A 94 6.96 -6.37 4.93
C GLY A 94 5.62 -7.10 4.97
N ALA A 95 5.59 -8.40 5.28
CA ALA A 95 4.34 -9.07 5.62
C ALA A 95 3.68 -8.36 6.81
N PHE A 96 2.35 -8.29 6.79
CA PHE A 96 1.55 -7.73 7.88
C PHE A 96 1.48 -8.72 9.04
N GLU A 97 1.36 -10.01 8.72
CA GLU A 97 1.27 -11.09 9.69
C GLU A 97 1.72 -12.42 9.07
N PHE A 98 2.06 -13.39 9.93
CA PHE A 98 2.40 -14.76 9.57
C PHE A 98 1.54 -15.73 10.35
N ILE A 99 0.94 -16.72 9.66
CA ILE A 99 0.04 -17.72 10.24
C ILE A 99 0.54 -19.12 9.87
N GLU A 100 0.69 -19.98 10.87
CA GLU A 100 1.02 -21.38 10.69
C GLU A 100 -0.25 -22.22 10.47
N LYS A 101 -0.21 -23.17 9.54
CA LYS A 101 -1.23 -24.22 9.35
C LYS A 101 -0.93 -25.41 10.30
N PRO A 102 -1.92 -26.02 10.95
CA PRO A 102 -3.34 -25.65 10.95
C PRO A 102 -3.62 -24.39 11.79
N PHE A 103 -4.51 -23.55 11.31
CA PHE A 103 -4.87 -22.29 11.97
C PHE A 103 -6.31 -22.34 12.50
N ASP A 104 -6.53 -21.58 13.55
CA ASP A 104 -7.85 -21.30 14.08
C ASP A 104 -8.58 -20.27 13.21
N GLN A 105 -9.87 -20.53 12.93
CA GLN A 105 -10.69 -19.66 12.06
C GLN A 105 -10.89 -18.27 12.63
N GLU A 106 -11.14 -18.16 13.94
CA GLU A 106 -11.31 -16.89 14.62
C GLU A 106 -10.02 -16.06 14.59
N ARG A 107 -8.89 -16.70 14.77
CA ARG A 107 -7.57 -16.06 14.66
C ARG A 107 -7.31 -15.52 13.24
N LEU A 108 -7.63 -16.30 12.20
CA LEU A 108 -7.50 -15.85 10.82
C LEU A 108 -8.37 -14.62 10.55
N LEU A 109 -9.65 -14.66 10.95
CA LEU A 109 -10.57 -13.54 10.77
C LEU A 109 -10.13 -12.28 11.53
N ASN A 110 -9.59 -12.43 12.75
CA ASN A 110 -9.03 -11.31 13.50
C ASN A 110 -7.87 -10.64 12.76
N PHE A 111 -6.94 -11.41 12.19
CA PHE A 111 -5.84 -10.84 11.40
C PHE A 111 -6.33 -10.18 10.11
N VAL A 112 -7.29 -10.79 9.43
CA VAL A 112 -7.91 -10.20 8.23
C VAL A 112 -8.62 -8.89 8.57
N GLY A 113 -9.40 -8.85 9.65
CA GLY A 113 -10.07 -7.63 10.11
C GLY A 113 -9.08 -6.49 10.40
N ARG A 114 -8.01 -6.77 11.16
CA ARG A 114 -6.93 -5.80 11.42
C ARG A 114 -6.22 -5.34 10.15
N ALA A 115 -6.00 -6.25 9.20
CA ALA A 115 -5.39 -5.92 7.92
C ALA A 115 -6.27 -4.98 7.09
N VAL A 116 -7.57 -5.26 7.00
CA VAL A 116 -8.54 -4.41 6.30
C VAL A 116 -8.63 -3.04 6.94
N GLU A 117 -8.72 -2.96 8.27
CA GLU A 117 -8.75 -1.70 9.01
C GLU A 117 -7.48 -0.88 8.76
N ASN A 118 -6.30 -1.49 8.85
CA ASN A 118 -5.02 -0.83 8.58
C ASN A 118 -4.96 -0.25 7.16
N PHE A 119 -5.41 -1.04 6.16
CA PHE A 119 -5.46 -0.58 4.78
C PHE A 119 -6.41 0.61 4.59
N ASN A 120 -7.60 0.55 5.19
CA ASN A 120 -8.60 1.62 5.11
C ASN A 120 -8.11 2.91 5.76
N LEU A 121 -7.48 2.82 6.94
CA LEU A 121 -6.90 3.98 7.63
C LEU A 121 -5.80 4.64 6.79
N LYS A 122 -4.89 3.86 6.22
CA LYS A 122 -3.84 4.37 5.32
C LYS A 122 -4.41 5.01 4.06
N LYS A 123 -5.45 4.42 3.48
CA LYS A 123 -6.15 4.96 2.31
C LYS A 123 -6.81 6.30 2.65
N GLN A 124 -7.53 6.38 3.77
CA GLN A 124 -8.16 7.61 4.23
C GLN A 124 -7.13 8.72 4.48
N ASN A 125 -6.02 8.41 5.15
CA ASN A 125 -4.95 9.38 5.38
C ASN A 125 -4.42 9.95 4.06
N ARG A 126 -4.16 9.13 3.05
CA ARG A 126 -3.74 9.60 1.72
C ARG A 126 -4.80 10.47 1.03
N GLU A 127 -6.08 10.10 1.16
CA GLU A 127 -7.18 10.90 0.62
C GLU A 127 -7.28 12.26 1.31
N TYR A 128 -7.13 12.31 2.64
CA TYR A 128 -7.08 13.56 3.40
C TYR A 128 -5.88 14.42 3.01
N GLU A 129 -4.70 13.83 2.94
CA GLU A 129 -3.50 14.51 2.46
C GLU A 129 -3.70 15.05 1.05
N SER A 130 -4.23 14.25 0.13
CA SER A 130 -4.53 14.67 -1.24
C SER A 130 -5.52 15.82 -1.28
N LYS A 131 -6.59 15.78 -0.50
CA LYS A 131 -7.59 16.86 -0.40
C LYS A 131 -6.99 18.14 0.21
N LEU A 132 -6.21 18.02 1.27
CA LEU A 132 -5.48 19.15 1.85
C LEU A 132 -4.54 19.79 0.80
N PHE A 133 -3.86 18.96 0.00
CA PHE A 133 -2.95 19.46 -1.03
C PHE A 133 -3.68 20.03 -2.27
N SER A 134 -4.83 19.48 -2.65
CA SER A 134 -5.62 20.02 -3.78
C SER A 134 -6.27 21.36 -3.46
N SER A 135 -6.62 21.62 -2.19
CA SER A 135 -7.12 22.93 -1.74
C SER A 135 -6.05 24.05 -1.81
N TYR A 136 -4.80 23.69 -2.05
CA TYR A 136 -3.66 24.62 -2.15
C TYR A 136 -3.12 24.76 -3.59
N GLU A 137 -3.91 24.49 -4.62
CA GLU A 137 -3.48 24.79 -5.98
C GLU A 137 -3.46 26.30 -6.23
N LEU A 138 -2.32 26.79 -6.72
CA LEU A 138 -2.21 28.13 -7.27
C LEU A 138 -3.02 28.15 -8.56
N ILE A 139 -4.24 28.69 -8.50
CA ILE A 139 -5.13 28.84 -9.64
C ILE A 139 -5.01 30.27 -10.17
N GLY A 140 -4.73 30.42 -11.45
CA GLY A 140 -4.70 31.72 -12.11
C GLY A 140 -3.84 31.70 -13.37
N ASP A 141 -4.37 32.34 -14.42
CA ASP A 141 -3.76 32.44 -15.75
C ASP A 141 -3.02 33.79 -15.96
N SER A 142 -2.88 34.59 -14.88
CA SER A 142 -2.15 35.85 -15.00
C SER A 142 -0.66 35.61 -15.25
N LYS A 143 -0.02 36.50 -16.00
CA LYS A 143 1.44 36.45 -16.24
C LYS A 143 2.25 36.35 -14.93
N ASN A 144 1.78 37.02 -13.89
CA ASN A 144 2.42 36.97 -12.55
C ASN A 144 2.30 35.58 -11.91
N THR A 145 1.14 34.93 -11.98
CA THR A 145 0.93 33.60 -11.44
C THR A 145 1.79 32.57 -12.16
N ILE A 146 1.86 32.65 -13.49
CA ILE A 146 2.71 31.77 -14.32
C ILE A 146 4.19 31.94 -13.94
N ASN A 147 4.67 33.18 -13.81
CA ASN A 147 6.04 33.45 -13.39
C ASN A 147 6.36 32.89 -11.99
N ILE A 148 5.43 33.03 -11.04
CA ILE A 148 5.58 32.46 -9.69
C ILE A 148 5.66 30.94 -9.73
N ILE A 149 4.81 30.28 -10.53
CA ILE A 149 4.83 28.82 -10.71
C ILE A 149 6.18 28.34 -11.27
N ASP A 150 6.73 29.05 -12.26
CA ASP A 150 8.02 28.72 -12.85
C ASP A 150 9.20 28.96 -11.88
N GLN A 151 9.13 30.02 -11.08
CA GLN A 151 10.10 30.25 -10.00
C GLN A 151 10.03 29.15 -8.94
N ILE A 152 8.83 28.72 -8.52
CA ILE A 152 8.63 27.62 -7.59
C ILE A 152 9.31 26.35 -8.11
N LYS A 153 9.08 25.98 -9.38
CA LYS A 153 9.71 24.81 -9.99
C LYS A 153 11.24 24.86 -9.92
N LYS A 154 11.83 26.01 -10.26
CA LYS A 154 13.29 26.21 -10.26
C LYS A 154 13.87 26.14 -8.84
N ILE A 155 13.26 26.83 -7.90
CA ILE A 155 13.72 26.93 -6.52
C ILE A 155 13.59 25.59 -5.77
N SER A 156 12.54 24.84 -6.06
CA SER A 156 12.30 23.53 -5.41
C SER A 156 13.38 22.49 -5.68
N LEU A 157 14.15 22.67 -6.74
CA LEU A 157 15.28 21.78 -7.10
C LEU A 157 16.58 22.17 -6.40
N THR A 158 16.59 23.27 -5.66
CA THR A 158 17.78 23.78 -4.96
C THR A 158 17.66 23.60 -3.44
N GLU A 159 18.79 23.57 -2.75
CA GLU A 159 18.83 23.56 -1.28
C GLU A 159 18.87 24.98 -0.67
N SER A 160 18.59 25.99 -1.47
CA SER A 160 18.69 27.40 -1.08
C SER A 160 17.62 27.78 -0.06
N ARG A 161 17.98 28.76 0.79
CA ARG A 161 16.99 29.40 1.67
C ARG A 161 16.09 30.31 0.84
N VAL A 162 14.78 30.19 1.03
CA VAL A 162 13.77 30.95 0.29
C VAL A 162 13.09 31.94 1.22
N PHE A 163 13.05 33.21 0.84
CA PHE A 163 12.30 34.24 1.54
C PHE A 163 11.09 34.64 0.69
N ILE A 164 9.88 34.50 1.25
CA ILE A 164 8.62 34.81 0.57
C ILE A 164 8.04 36.07 1.18
N ASN A 165 7.96 37.16 0.40
CA ASN A 165 7.43 38.44 0.82
C ASN A 165 6.11 38.77 0.09
N GLY A 166 5.22 39.49 0.77
CA GLY A 166 3.94 39.94 0.21
C GLY A 166 2.94 40.35 1.29
N PRO A 167 1.83 41.03 0.91
CA PRO A 167 0.81 41.48 1.86
C PRO A 167 0.10 40.31 2.55
N SER A 168 -0.60 40.57 3.65
CA SER A 168 -1.40 39.54 4.33
C SER A 168 -2.47 39.01 3.38
N GLY A 169 -2.73 37.70 3.40
CA GLY A 169 -3.71 37.05 2.50
C GLY A 169 -3.25 36.81 1.06
N SER A 170 -2.01 37.19 0.66
CA SER A 170 -1.51 37.04 -0.73
C SER A 170 -1.10 35.61 -1.12
N GLY A 171 -1.38 34.59 -0.31
CA GLY A 171 -1.07 33.21 -0.65
C GLY A 171 0.39 32.77 -0.40
N LYS A 172 1.15 33.48 0.46
CA LYS A 172 2.53 33.12 0.80
C LYS A 172 2.66 31.70 1.33
N GLU A 173 1.71 31.24 2.13
CA GLU A 173 1.66 29.89 2.67
C GLU A 173 1.48 28.84 1.54
N LEU A 174 0.65 29.12 0.55
CA LEU A 174 0.47 28.31 -0.65
C LEU A 174 1.78 28.09 -1.41
N ILE A 175 2.53 29.20 -1.59
CA ILE A 175 3.84 29.17 -2.26
C ILE A 175 4.84 28.33 -1.47
N ALA A 176 4.94 28.55 -0.15
CA ALA A 176 5.85 27.82 0.72
C ALA A 176 5.57 26.30 0.70
N ARG A 177 4.31 25.90 0.80
CA ARG A 177 3.88 24.52 0.73
C ARG A 177 4.17 23.90 -0.64
N LYS A 178 3.98 24.63 -1.73
CA LYS A 178 4.25 24.16 -3.09
C LYS A 178 5.75 23.98 -3.35
N ILE A 179 6.60 24.87 -2.82
CA ILE A 179 8.05 24.71 -2.83
C ILE A 179 8.46 23.44 -2.06
N HIS A 180 7.96 23.25 -0.85
CA HIS A 180 8.26 22.07 -0.04
C HIS A 180 7.83 20.78 -0.75
N LYS A 181 6.60 20.72 -1.31
CA LYS A 181 6.08 19.57 -2.03
C LYS A 181 6.96 19.17 -3.23
N ASN A 182 7.52 20.13 -3.95
CA ASN A 182 8.34 19.88 -5.14
C ASN A 182 9.82 19.68 -4.80
N SER A 183 10.22 19.84 -3.54
CA SER A 183 11.62 19.68 -3.11
C SER A 183 11.97 18.23 -2.80
N SER A 184 13.27 17.92 -2.77
CA SER A 184 13.80 16.62 -2.33
C SER A 184 13.44 16.28 -0.88
N ARG A 185 13.05 17.28 -0.07
CA ARG A 185 12.67 17.16 1.35
C ARG A 185 11.19 16.80 1.57
N ASN A 186 10.43 16.56 0.52
CA ASN A 186 8.99 16.22 0.59
C ASN A 186 8.67 14.89 1.32
N LYS A 187 9.70 14.13 1.69
CA LYS A 187 9.53 12.81 2.34
C LYS A 187 9.78 12.82 3.85
N ASN A 188 9.99 13.98 4.45
CA ASN A 188 10.18 14.16 5.89
C ASN A 188 8.98 14.87 6.52
#